data_c8c858ca0d687e231ab9c4a61921069b
#
_entry.id   c8c858ca0d687e231ab9c4a61921069b
#
_cell.length_a   1.000
_cell.length_b   1.000
_cell.length_c   1.000
_cell.angle_alpha   90.00
_cell.angle_beta   90.00
_cell.angle_gamma   90.00
#
_symmetry.space_group_name_H-M   'P 1'
#
loop_
_entity.id
_entity.type
_entity.pdbx_description
1 polymer ?
#
loop_
_entity_poly.entity_id
_entity_poly.type
_entity_poly.pdbx_seq_one_letter_code
_entity_poly.pdbx_strand_id
1 'polypeptide(L)'
;MNINDFRNFVLFVAKKAQSGANPTPSQFNLAVERSFIGWIMKRYGNPADYLPNRPVPRVAWQQSQKISDDLGFLITRRIFPVSTEGTIPYPDGTTVLDVNGDIAPEYLHASSFRYNYIKNNTQKEISIDTIKDNELGSTLGSSIVIPSKRFPKCSYYDDFIQFYPKDLQRVTFTYLRIPKTPKWGFE
;
A
#
# COMPACT_ATOMS: atom_id res chain seq x y z
N MET A 1 11.98 3.10 -22.82
CA MET A 1 11.38 2.09 -23.73
C MET A 1 9.97 2.57 -24.03
N ASN A 2 9.62 2.74 -25.31
CA ASN A 2 8.28 3.16 -25.71
C ASN A 2 7.32 1.97 -25.55
N ILE A 3 6.02 2.22 -25.38
CA ILE A 3 5.00 1.17 -25.26
C ILE A 3 4.94 0.27 -26.51
N ASN A 4 5.22 0.81 -27.67
CA ASN A 4 5.31 0.04 -28.93
C ASN A 4 6.50 -0.92 -28.92
N ASP A 5 7.67 -0.48 -28.42
CA ASP A 5 8.86 -1.33 -28.29
C ASP A 5 8.60 -2.46 -27.31
N PHE A 6 7.94 -2.15 -26.18
CA PHE A 6 7.55 -3.16 -25.20
C PHE A 6 6.58 -4.19 -25.80
N ARG A 7 5.55 -3.74 -26.52
CA ARG A 7 4.63 -4.64 -27.23
C ARG A 7 5.36 -5.55 -28.22
N ASN A 8 6.23 -4.97 -29.05
CA ASN A 8 6.99 -5.75 -30.05
C ASN A 8 7.91 -6.77 -29.39
N PHE A 9 8.55 -6.39 -28.28
CA PHE A 9 9.36 -7.31 -27.48
C PHE A 9 8.52 -8.47 -26.92
N VAL A 10 7.34 -8.18 -26.33
CA VAL A 10 6.44 -9.22 -25.79
C VAL A 10 5.98 -10.16 -26.90
N LEU A 11 5.60 -9.65 -28.08
CA LEU A 11 5.18 -10.46 -29.22
C LEU A 11 6.33 -11.32 -29.76
N PHE A 12 7.55 -10.79 -29.77
CA PHE A 12 8.73 -11.53 -30.17
C PHE A 12 9.02 -12.69 -29.20
N VAL A 13 9.04 -12.42 -27.88
CA VAL A 13 9.26 -13.43 -26.83
C VAL A 13 8.17 -14.50 -26.86
N ALA A 14 6.92 -14.11 -27.06
CA ALA A 14 5.80 -15.04 -27.17
C ALA A 14 5.74 -15.82 -28.48
N LYS A 15 6.68 -15.55 -29.42
CA LYS A 15 6.68 -16.11 -30.78
C LYS A 15 5.35 -15.93 -31.53
N LYS A 16 4.59 -14.89 -31.18
CA LYS A 16 3.28 -14.59 -31.76
C LYS A 16 3.36 -13.65 -32.97
N ALA A 17 4.49 -12.98 -33.17
CA ALA A 17 4.68 -12.06 -34.28
C ALA A 17 4.51 -12.74 -35.68
N GLN A 18 4.79 -14.04 -35.73
CA GLN A 18 4.70 -14.82 -36.96
C GLN A 18 3.36 -15.54 -37.17
N SER A 19 2.54 -15.66 -36.10
CA SER A 19 1.28 -16.44 -36.17
C SER A 19 0.04 -15.63 -36.54
N GLY A 20 0.20 -14.34 -36.88
CA GLY A 20 -0.90 -13.45 -37.26
C GLY A 20 -1.94 -13.13 -36.18
N ALA A 21 -1.85 -13.78 -35.01
CA ALA A 21 -2.75 -13.54 -33.88
C ALA A 21 -2.22 -12.41 -32.99
N ASN A 22 -2.39 -11.17 -33.41
CA ASN A 22 -2.03 -10.01 -32.63
C ASN A 22 -3.11 -9.72 -31.58
N PRO A 23 -2.75 -9.51 -30.29
CA PRO A 23 -3.72 -9.07 -29.30
C PRO A 23 -4.24 -7.68 -29.63
N THR A 24 -5.51 -7.45 -29.35
CA THR A 24 -6.08 -6.10 -29.41
C THR A 24 -5.47 -5.20 -28.33
N PRO A 25 -5.50 -3.86 -28.51
CA PRO A 25 -5.00 -2.93 -27.46
C PRO A 25 -5.60 -3.19 -26.09
N SER A 26 -6.90 -3.45 -26.01
CA SER A 26 -7.59 -3.74 -24.76
C SER A 26 -7.09 -5.05 -24.10
N GLN A 27 -6.91 -6.10 -24.87
CA GLN A 27 -6.38 -7.37 -24.35
C GLN A 27 -4.94 -7.23 -23.88
N PHE A 28 -4.12 -6.46 -24.60
CA PHE A 28 -2.75 -6.19 -24.22
C PHE A 28 -2.68 -5.39 -22.90
N ASN A 29 -3.47 -4.31 -22.81
CA ASN A 29 -3.51 -3.46 -21.62
C ASN A 29 -3.96 -4.25 -20.37
N LEU A 30 -4.99 -5.09 -20.52
CA LEU A 30 -5.46 -5.95 -19.43
C LEU A 30 -4.40 -6.97 -19.01
N ALA A 31 -3.67 -7.57 -19.96
CA ALA A 31 -2.61 -8.51 -19.66
C ALA A 31 -1.43 -7.84 -18.92
N VAL A 32 -1.06 -6.62 -19.32
CA VAL A 32 0.00 -5.83 -18.68
C VAL A 32 -0.39 -5.49 -17.25
N GLU A 33 -1.61 -5.02 -17.03
CA GLU A 33 -2.13 -4.68 -15.69
C GLU A 33 -2.10 -5.89 -14.76
N ARG A 34 -2.66 -7.01 -15.20
CA ARG A 34 -2.68 -8.26 -14.40
C ARG A 34 -1.28 -8.80 -14.12
N SER A 35 -0.39 -8.73 -15.09
CA SER A 35 0.99 -9.19 -14.94
C SER A 35 1.75 -8.33 -13.93
N PHE A 36 1.49 -7.02 -13.93
CA PHE A 36 2.14 -6.08 -13.03
C PHE A 36 1.67 -6.29 -11.59
N ILE A 37 0.36 -6.41 -11.37
CA ILE A 37 -0.21 -6.72 -10.05
C ILE A 37 0.30 -8.09 -9.56
N GLY A 38 0.29 -9.10 -10.43
CA GLY A 38 0.82 -10.43 -10.10
C GLY A 38 2.31 -10.41 -9.72
N TRP A 39 3.12 -9.58 -10.37
CA TRP A 39 4.53 -9.39 -10.03
C TRP A 39 4.69 -8.75 -8.65
N ILE A 40 3.90 -7.70 -8.35
CA ILE A 40 3.93 -7.05 -7.03
C ILE A 40 3.55 -8.02 -5.94
N MET A 41 2.44 -8.75 -6.12
CA MET A 41 1.98 -9.74 -5.13
C MET A 41 3.01 -10.83 -4.88
N LYS A 42 3.70 -11.30 -5.94
CA LYS A 42 4.78 -12.28 -5.81
C LYS A 42 5.98 -11.73 -5.05
N ARG A 43 6.28 -10.43 -5.16
CA ARG A 43 7.40 -9.78 -4.46
C ARG A 43 7.05 -9.40 -3.03
N TYR A 44 5.84 -8.91 -2.80
CA TYR A 44 5.38 -8.50 -1.47
C TYR A 44 5.24 -9.67 -0.49
N GLY A 45 4.97 -10.84 -0.99
CA GLY A 45 4.83 -12.07 -0.23
C GLY A 45 3.73 -12.94 -0.81
N ASN A 46 4.07 -14.16 -1.13
CA ASN A 46 3.10 -15.14 -1.60
C ASN A 46 2.66 -15.98 -0.39
N PRO A 47 1.39 -15.89 0.06
CA PRO A 47 0.90 -16.79 1.12
C PRO A 47 1.01 -18.28 0.75
N ALA A 48 1.22 -18.60 -0.53
CA ALA A 48 1.47 -19.97 -0.97
C ALA A 48 2.84 -20.55 -0.53
N ASP A 49 3.77 -19.70 -0.09
CA ASP A 49 5.04 -20.16 0.50
C ASP A 49 4.87 -20.60 1.97
N TYR A 50 3.71 -20.38 2.57
CA TYR A 50 3.36 -20.90 3.87
C TYR A 50 2.90 -22.35 3.74
N LEU A 51 3.83 -23.27 3.85
CA LEU A 51 3.51 -24.70 3.97
C LEU A 51 3.29 -25.02 5.46
N PRO A 52 2.11 -25.52 5.85
CA PRO A 52 1.87 -25.99 7.21
C PRO A 52 2.96 -27.00 7.62
N ASN A 53 3.48 -26.88 8.84
CA ASN A 53 4.54 -27.71 9.40
C ASN A 53 5.95 -27.55 8.81
N ARG A 54 6.20 -26.55 7.96
CA ARG A 54 7.57 -26.13 7.68
C ARG A 54 7.91 -24.90 8.51
N PRO A 55 9.10 -24.83 9.13
CA PRO A 55 9.56 -23.59 9.73
C PRO A 55 9.55 -22.52 8.65
N VAL A 56 8.90 -21.39 8.93
CA VAL A 56 8.94 -20.22 8.05
C VAL A 56 10.42 -19.93 7.80
N PRO A 57 10.91 -19.97 6.54
CA PRO A 57 12.28 -19.64 6.26
C PRO A 57 12.50 -18.24 6.87
N ARG A 58 13.47 -18.12 7.77
CA ARG A 58 13.92 -16.79 8.19
C ARG A 58 14.37 -16.11 6.93
N VAL A 59 13.54 -15.22 6.43
CA VAL A 59 13.87 -14.40 5.27
C VAL A 59 15.17 -13.71 5.63
N ALA A 60 16.24 -14.07 4.95
CA ALA A 60 17.53 -13.48 5.21
C ALA A 60 17.40 -11.96 5.04
N TRP A 61 18.07 -11.17 5.87
CA TRP A 61 18.11 -9.70 5.78
C TRP A 61 18.23 -9.20 4.34
N GLN A 62 19.04 -9.90 3.55
CA GLN A 62 19.24 -9.59 2.13
C GLN A 62 17.99 -9.74 1.26
N GLN A 63 17.10 -10.68 1.58
CA GLN A 63 15.86 -10.85 0.83
C GLN A 63 14.85 -9.75 1.16
N SER A 64 14.74 -9.34 2.43
CA SER A 64 13.88 -8.22 2.81
C SER A 64 14.38 -6.89 2.27
N GLN A 65 15.70 -6.66 2.24
CA GLN A 65 16.30 -5.49 1.61
C GLN A 65 16.01 -5.47 0.11
N LYS A 66 16.22 -6.58 -0.58
CA LYS A 66 15.92 -6.70 -2.01
C LYS A 66 14.45 -6.45 -2.32
N ILE A 67 13.53 -6.97 -1.52
CA ILE A 67 12.09 -6.71 -1.69
C ILE A 67 11.81 -5.21 -1.50
N SER A 68 12.42 -4.60 -0.50
CA SER A 68 12.30 -3.16 -0.25
C SER A 68 12.83 -2.33 -1.42
N ASP A 69 13.96 -2.71 -1.98
CA ASP A 69 14.55 -2.04 -3.13
C ASP A 69 13.71 -2.23 -4.40
N ASP A 70 13.23 -3.46 -4.65
CA ASP A 70 12.38 -3.80 -5.80
C ASP A 70 11.03 -3.06 -5.77
N LEU A 71 10.46 -2.84 -4.58
CA LEU A 71 9.16 -2.18 -4.40
C LEU A 71 9.28 -0.69 -4.03
N GLY A 72 10.49 -0.18 -3.84
CA GLY A 72 10.76 1.17 -3.36
C GLY A 72 10.07 2.26 -4.20
N PHE A 73 10.00 2.09 -5.52
CA PHE A 73 9.34 3.04 -6.43
C PHE A 73 7.81 3.08 -6.30
N LEU A 74 7.21 2.09 -5.65
CA LEU A 74 5.76 2.04 -5.36
C LEU A 74 5.44 2.58 -3.96
N ILE A 75 6.43 2.75 -3.09
CA ILE A 75 6.22 3.27 -1.76
C ILE A 75 5.85 4.76 -1.87
N THR A 76 4.69 5.08 -1.33
CA THR A 76 4.19 6.44 -1.27
C THR A 76 3.99 6.84 0.19
N ARG A 77 4.48 8.03 0.54
CA ARG A 77 4.27 8.64 1.86
C ARG A 77 3.45 9.90 1.69
N ARG A 78 2.27 9.96 2.33
CA ARG A 78 1.36 11.09 2.29
C ARG A 78 0.85 11.42 3.69
N ILE A 79 0.50 12.68 3.90
CA ILE A 79 -0.08 13.15 5.15
C ILE A 79 -1.57 13.36 4.91
N PHE A 80 -2.39 12.73 5.71
CA PHE A 80 -3.85 12.84 5.59
C PHE A 80 -4.45 13.57 6.77
N PRO A 81 -5.44 14.42 6.54
CA PRO A 81 -6.26 14.97 7.61
C PRO A 81 -7.11 13.82 8.19
N VAL A 82 -7.19 13.77 9.51
CA VAL A 82 -8.05 12.81 10.20
C VAL A 82 -9.39 13.49 10.46
N SER A 83 -10.49 12.79 10.20
CA SER A 83 -11.84 13.31 10.44
C SER A 83 -12.11 13.53 11.93
N THR A 84 -13.20 14.21 12.26
CA THR A 84 -13.64 14.39 13.66
C THR A 84 -13.97 13.08 14.36
N GLU A 85 -14.28 12.04 13.59
CA GLU A 85 -14.53 10.69 14.10
C GLU A 85 -13.25 9.87 14.28
N GLY A 86 -12.11 10.42 13.88
CA GLY A 86 -10.81 9.75 13.97
C GLY A 86 -10.55 8.79 12.81
N THR A 87 -11.14 9.02 11.63
CA THR A 87 -11.02 8.13 10.47
C THR A 87 -10.29 8.76 9.31
N ILE A 88 -9.68 7.91 8.47
CA ILE A 88 -9.15 8.25 7.15
C ILE A 88 -9.70 7.24 6.15
N PRO A 89 -10.29 7.68 5.02
CA PRO A 89 -10.65 6.79 3.93
C PRO A 89 -9.40 6.21 3.27
N TYR A 90 -9.51 5.04 2.65
CA TYR A 90 -8.42 4.50 1.83
C TYR A 90 -8.20 5.36 0.60
N PRO A 91 -6.94 5.68 0.24
CA PRO A 91 -6.64 6.38 -0.99
C PRO A 91 -7.14 5.60 -2.22
N ASP A 92 -8.00 6.22 -3.01
CA ASP A 92 -8.67 5.62 -4.18
C ASP A 92 -8.07 6.07 -5.52
N GLY A 93 -7.08 6.95 -5.49
CA GLY A 93 -6.47 7.51 -6.70
C GLY A 93 -7.30 8.58 -7.41
N THR A 94 -8.50 8.94 -6.89
CA THR A 94 -9.45 9.83 -7.55
C THR A 94 -10.02 10.93 -6.67
N THR A 95 -10.47 10.62 -5.45
CA THR A 95 -11.22 11.55 -4.60
C THR A 95 -10.51 11.91 -3.30
N VAL A 96 -9.67 11.02 -2.78
CA VAL A 96 -9.02 11.22 -1.49
C VAL A 96 -7.83 12.17 -1.62
N LEU A 97 -7.93 13.31 -0.93
CA LEU A 97 -6.90 14.34 -0.94
C LEU A 97 -5.99 14.24 0.28
N ASP A 98 -4.72 14.54 0.09
CA ASP A 98 -3.78 14.75 1.18
C ASP A 98 -3.91 16.16 1.79
N VAL A 99 -3.13 16.49 2.80
CA VAL A 99 -3.16 17.83 3.44
C VAL A 99 -2.74 18.97 2.53
N ASN A 100 -2.10 18.68 1.40
CA ASN A 100 -1.69 19.68 0.40
C ASN A 100 -2.77 19.91 -0.66
N GLY A 101 -3.84 19.10 -0.66
CA GLY A 101 -4.88 19.11 -1.68
C GLY A 101 -4.55 18.27 -2.93
N ASP A 102 -3.50 17.48 -2.87
CA ASP A 102 -3.13 16.55 -3.96
C ASP A 102 -3.92 15.25 -3.86
N ILE A 103 -4.37 14.72 -5.01
CA ILE A 103 -5.01 13.42 -5.08
C ILE A 103 -4.00 12.34 -4.66
N ALA A 104 -4.37 11.56 -3.65
CA ALA A 104 -3.53 10.47 -3.16
C ALA A 104 -3.58 9.28 -4.14
N PRO A 105 -2.42 8.71 -4.53
CA PRO A 105 -2.39 7.51 -5.38
C PRO A 105 -3.15 6.36 -4.73
N GLU A 106 -3.78 5.53 -5.56
CA GLU A 106 -4.57 4.39 -5.13
C GLU A 106 -3.78 3.41 -4.24
N TYR A 107 -4.41 3.02 -3.13
CA TYR A 107 -3.84 2.16 -2.11
C TYR A 107 -3.84 0.69 -2.54
N LEU A 108 -2.74 -0.01 -2.26
CA LEU A 108 -2.62 -1.44 -2.42
C LEU A 108 -2.37 -2.16 -1.09
N HIS A 109 -1.33 -1.76 -0.34
CA HIS A 109 -0.98 -2.33 0.95
C HIS A 109 -0.43 -1.29 1.91
N ALA A 110 -0.88 -1.32 3.17
CA ALA A 110 -0.35 -0.48 4.23
C ALA A 110 1.07 -0.92 4.62
N SER A 111 1.96 0.05 4.79
CA SER A 111 3.29 -0.18 5.35
C SER A 111 3.38 0.32 6.79
N SER A 112 3.09 1.58 7.03
CA SER A 112 3.15 2.15 8.37
C SER A 112 2.33 3.43 8.49
N PHE A 113 1.88 3.69 9.72
CA PHE A 113 1.29 4.97 10.12
C PHE A 113 2.18 5.65 11.12
N ARG A 114 2.29 6.98 11.03
CA ARG A 114 3.04 7.80 11.95
C ARG A 114 2.26 9.05 12.30
N TYR A 115 2.42 9.50 13.52
CA TYR A 115 1.80 10.70 14.04
C TYR A 115 2.87 11.67 14.55
N ASN A 116 2.74 12.94 14.20
CA ASN A 116 3.63 13.98 14.68
C ASN A 116 3.09 14.53 15.99
N TYR A 117 3.77 14.19 17.07
CA TYR A 117 3.46 14.64 18.41
C TYR A 117 4.39 15.78 18.84
N ILE A 118 3.82 16.91 19.25
CA ILE A 118 4.59 18.06 19.72
C ILE A 118 4.60 18.03 21.26
N LYS A 119 5.78 17.95 21.85
CA LYS A 119 6.00 18.06 23.29
C LYS A 119 7.16 19.01 23.55
N ASN A 120 6.95 20.01 24.43
CA ASN A 120 7.97 21.00 24.81
C ASN A 120 8.62 21.66 23.58
N ASN A 121 7.84 22.11 22.61
CA ASN A 121 8.30 22.69 21.33
C ASN A 121 9.18 21.76 20.47
N THR A 122 9.28 20.48 20.81
CA THR A 122 10.02 19.48 20.03
C THR A 122 9.01 18.56 19.33
N GLN A 123 9.11 18.50 18.00
CA GLN A 123 8.32 17.58 17.19
C GLN A 123 8.93 16.17 17.29
N LYS A 124 8.12 15.20 17.65
CA LYS A 124 8.49 13.78 17.66
C LYS A 124 7.56 13.02 16.75
N GLU A 125 8.13 12.19 15.89
CA GLU A 125 7.38 11.26 15.06
C GLU A 125 7.18 9.94 15.84
N ILE A 126 5.91 9.55 16.01
CA ILE A 126 5.53 8.35 16.77
C ILE A 126 4.87 7.38 15.80
N SER A 127 5.26 6.11 15.86
CA SER A 127 4.59 5.04 15.13
C SER A 127 3.22 4.78 15.73
N ILE A 128 2.25 4.46 14.88
CA ILE A 128 0.91 4.06 15.27
C ILE A 128 0.82 2.55 15.11
N ASP A 129 0.54 1.85 16.20
CA ASP A 129 0.43 0.40 16.20
C ASP A 129 -0.96 -0.05 15.72
N THR A 130 -1.00 -1.14 14.99
CA THR A 130 -2.26 -1.74 14.55
C THR A 130 -2.84 -2.64 15.63
N ILE A 131 -4.15 -2.51 15.89
CA ILE A 131 -4.91 -3.41 16.76
C ILE A 131 -5.89 -4.20 15.92
N LYS A 132 -6.04 -5.47 16.25
CA LYS A 132 -7.10 -6.32 15.69
C LYS A 132 -8.43 -6.02 16.37
N ASP A 133 -9.51 -6.17 15.61
CA ASP A 133 -10.86 -5.87 16.10
C ASP A 133 -11.25 -6.68 17.36
N ASN A 134 -10.81 -7.94 17.45
CA ASN A 134 -11.04 -8.78 18.62
C ASN A 134 -10.33 -8.31 19.91
N GLU A 135 -9.26 -7.50 19.77
CA GLU A 135 -8.49 -6.95 20.90
C GLU A 135 -8.93 -5.52 21.24
N LEU A 136 -9.74 -4.89 20.38
CA LEU A 136 -10.12 -3.49 20.49
C LEU A 136 -10.89 -3.23 21.79
N GLY A 137 -11.89 -4.06 22.10
CA GLY A 137 -12.70 -3.90 23.31
C GLY A 137 -11.89 -3.96 24.61
N SER A 138 -10.97 -4.92 24.70
CA SER A 138 -10.08 -5.05 25.87
C SER A 138 -9.08 -3.90 25.98
N THR A 139 -8.59 -3.40 24.84
CA THR A 139 -7.64 -2.30 24.80
C THR A 139 -8.29 -0.97 25.19
N LEU A 140 -9.49 -0.68 24.67
CA LEU A 140 -10.22 0.54 24.98
C LEU A 140 -10.78 0.55 26.43
N GLY A 141 -11.11 -0.63 26.99
CA GLY A 141 -11.58 -0.79 28.37
C GLY A 141 -10.45 -0.84 29.41
N SER A 142 -9.19 -0.93 29.00
CA SER A 142 -8.06 -1.02 29.90
C SER A 142 -7.64 0.34 30.42
N SER A 143 -7.43 0.47 31.73
CA SER A 143 -6.86 1.68 32.35
C SER A 143 -5.35 1.85 32.08
N ILE A 144 -4.65 0.78 31.67
CA ILE A 144 -3.20 0.77 31.49
C ILE A 144 -2.80 0.92 30.01
N VAL A 145 -3.55 0.28 29.10
CA VAL A 145 -3.20 0.16 27.67
C VAL A 145 -4.07 1.04 26.78
N ILE A 146 -4.89 1.91 27.39
CA ILE A 146 -5.76 2.82 26.63
C ILE A 146 -4.95 3.67 25.64
N PRO A 147 -5.36 3.75 24.36
CA PRO A 147 -4.68 4.55 23.38
C PRO A 147 -4.64 6.03 23.76
N SER A 148 -3.50 6.64 23.57
CA SER A 148 -3.26 8.06 23.84
C SER A 148 -2.46 8.70 22.71
N LYS A 149 -2.35 10.04 22.68
CA LYS A 149 -1.50 10.72 21.68
C LYS A 149 -0.03 10.29 21.73
N ARG A 150 0.42 9.73 22.83
CA ARG A 150 1.77 9.20 23.00
C ARG A 150 1.90 7.76 22.52
N PHE A 151 0.81 7.02 22.56
CA PHE A 151 0.72 5.61 22.16
C PHE A 151 -0.54 5.42 21.31
N PRO A 152 -0.58 6.05 20.11
CA PRO A 152 -1.74 5.95 19.24
C PRO A 152 -1.82 4.56 18.63
N LYS A 153 -3.04 4.14 18.36
CA LYS A 153 -3.33 2.86 17.75
C LYS A 153 -4.32 3.03 16.60
N CYS A 154 -4.33 2.09 15.65
CA CYS A 154 -5.30 2.08 14.56
C CYS A 154 -5.90 0.71 14.34
N SER A 155 -7.09 0.69 13.76
CA SER A 155 -7.79 -0.51 13.31
C SER A 155 -8.24 -0.35 11.87
N TYR A 156 -8.21 -1.44 11.11
CA TYR A 156 -8.63 -1.46 9.70
C TYR A 156 -10.08 -1.90 9.60
N TYR A 157 -10.88 -1.14 8.84
CA TYR A 157 -12.24 -1.47 8.44
C TYR A 157 -12.33 -1.53 6.91
N ASP A 158 -13.47 -1.91 6.39
CA ASP A 158 -13.66 -2.11 4.95
C ASP A 158 -13.42 -0.82 4.15
N ASP A 159 -14.04 0.28 4.57
CA ASP A 159 -14.00 1.55 3.82
C ASP A 159 -13.02 2.59 4.41
N PHE A 160 -12.54 2.39 5.64
CA PHE A 160 -11.74 3.39 6.34
C PHE A 160 -10.79 2.77 7.37
N ILE A 161 -9.83 3.57 7.79
CA ILE A 161 -8.90 3.27 8.88
C ILE A 161 -9.30 4.12 10.07
N GLN A 162 -9.59 3.49 11.21
CA GLN A 162 -9.95 4.16 12.46
C GLN A 162 -8.73 4.34 13.33
N PHE A 163 -8.52 5.55 13.85
CA PHE A 163 -7.44 5.88 14.77
C PHE A 163 -7.95 6.10 16.19
N TYR A 164 -7.12 5.75 17.15
CA TYR A 164 -7.34 5.96 18.58
C TYR A 164 -6.09 6.61 19.20
N PRO A 165 -6.23 7.73 19.94
CA PRO A 165 -7.46 8.45 20.21
C PRO A 165 -8.01 9.15 18.96
N LYS A 166 -9.31 9.50 18.95
CA LYS A 166 -10.01 10.11 17.80
C LYS A 166 -9.57 11.55 17.49
N ASP A 167 -8.90 12.19 18.43
CA ASP A 167 -8.51 13.61 18.34
C ASP A 167 -7.14 13.84 17.68
N LEU A 168 -6.65 12.87 16.90
CA LEU A 168 -5.50 13.04 16.02
C LEU A 168 -5.89 13.93 14.84
N GLN A 169 -5.10 14.98 14.57
CA GLN A 169 -5.43 15.92 13.48
C GLN A 169 -4.89 15.48 12.13
N ARG A 170 -3.70 14.92 12.10
CA ARG A 170 -2.99 14.55 10.87
C ARG A 170 -2.20 13.29 11.11
N VAL A 171 -2.24 12.38 10.15
CA VAL A 171 -1.47 11.12 10.19
C VAL A 171 -0.68 10.99 8.90
N THR A 172 0.58 10.61 9.03
CA THR A 172 1.43 10.24 7.91
C THR A 172 1.18 8.76 7.60
N PHE A 173 0.67 8.48 6.44
CA PHE A 173 0.44 7.14 5.93
C PHE A 173 1.48 6.80 4.88
N THR A 174 2.23 5.73 5.11
CA THR A 174 3.14 5.14 4.14
C THR A 174 2.54 3.85 3.64
N TYR A 175 2.39 3.73 2.33
CA TYR A 175 1.74 2.57 1.71
C TYR A 175 2.32 2.27 0.33
N LEU A 176 2.11 1.05 -0.14
CA LEU A 176 2.34 0.66 -1.52
C LEU A 176 1.14 1.13 -2.36
N ARG A 177 1.43 1.89 -3.39
CA ARG A 177 0.42 2.34 -4.36
C ARG A 177 0.24 1.34 -5.49
N ILE A 178 -0.94 1.32 -6.09
CA ILE A 178 -1.16 0.66 -7.37
C ILE A 178 -0.38 1.45 -8.44
N PRO A 179 0.48 0.80 -9.22
CA PRO A 179 1.24 1.47 -10.27
C PRO A 179 0.31 1.93 -11.40
N LYS A 180 0.62 3.09 -11.98
CA LYS A 180 0.02 3.47 -13.26
C LYS A 180 0.58 2.55 -14.33
N THR A 181 -0.27 1.69 -14.89
CA THR A 181 0.12 0.81 -15.97
C THR A 181 0.20 1.56 -17.29
N PRO A 182 1.23 1.30 -18.11
CA PRO A 182 1.29 1.89 -19.46
C PRO A 182 0.12 1.36 -20.29
N LYS A 183 -0.53 2.25 -21.02
CA LYS A 183 -1.62 1.89 -21.94
C LYS A 183 -1.12 1.97 -23.36
N TRP A 184 -1.44 0.96 -24.16
CA TRP A 184 -1.23 0.93 -25.59
C TRP A 184 -2.57 1.19 -26.31
N GLY A 185 -2.59 2.13 -27.19
CA GLY A 185 -3.75 2.55 -27.98
C GLY A 185 -3.54 3.98 -28.47
N PHE A 186 -4.28 4.36 -29.50
CA PHE A 186 -4.38 5.74 -29.92
C PHE A 186 -5.67 6.29 -29.33
N GLU A 187 -5.57 7.41 -28.62
CA GLU A 187 -6.70 8.30 -28.35
C GLU A 187 -6.85 9.25 -29.53
#